data_509c51aa1674f6e2bafedde33705d12b
#
_entry.id   509c51aa1674f6e2bafedde33705d12b
#
_cell.length_a   1.000
_cell.length_b   1.000
_cell.length_c   1.000
_cell.angle_alpha   90.00
_cell.angle_beta   90.00
_cell.angle_gamma   90.00
#
_symmetry.space_group_name_H-M   'P 1'
#
loop_
_entity.id
_entity.type
_entity.pdbx_description
1 polymer ?
#
loop_
_entity_poly.entity_id
_entity_poly.type
_entity_poly.pdbx_seq_one_letter_code
_entity_poly.pdbx_strand_id
1 'polypeptide(L)'
;QVTEASNWLGEALIQQASYDQAAEVLLDAFQKHPENPRARDILLKLGTALAGAGERETACRTFSEVDKRYPTLTPAFLTRLGEEKAKAECPPA
;
A
#
# COMPACT_ATOMS: atom_id res chain seq x y z
N GLN A 1 -15.84 7.32 -8.04
CA GLN A 1 -15.16 8.36 -7.32
C GLN A 1 -13.66 8.34 -7.61
N VAL A 2 -13.01 9.49 -7.42
CA VAL A 2 -11.60 9.63 -7.75
C VAL A 2 -10.73 8.65 -6.95
N THR A 3 -11.01 8.51 -5.65
CA THR A 3 -10.23 7.61 -4.80
C THR A 3 -10.37 6.17 -5.25
N GLU A 4 -11.57 5.73 -5.60
CA GLU A 4 -11.78 4.37 -6.10
C GLU A 4 -11.06 4.16 -7.43
N ALA A 5 -11.15 5.13 -8.32
CA ALA A 5 -10.48 5.04 -9.61
C ALA A 5 -8.96 4.95 -9.42
N SER A 6 -8.41 5.74 -8.49
CA SER A 6 -6.99 5.69 -8.19
C SER A 6 -6.58 4.35 -7.61
N ASN A 7 -7.43 3.76 -6.76
CA ASN A 7 -7.16 2.44 -6.20
C ASN A 7 -7.05 1.38 -7.30
N TRP A 8 -8.00 1.38 -8.25
CA TRP A 8 -7.97 0.44 -9.36
C TRP A 8 -6.82 0.70 -10.31
N LEU A 9 -6.52 1.98 -10.58
CA LEU A 9 -5.39 2.33 -11.44
C LEU A 9 -4.08 1.88 -10.81
N GLY A 10 -3.93 2.12 -9.51
CA GLY A 10 -2.74 1.67 -8.80
C GLY A 10 -2.56 0.17 -8.89
N GLU A 11 -3.63 -0.58 -8.72
CA GLU A 11 -3.59 -2.04 -8.82
C GLU A 11 -3.16 -2.47 -10.22
N ALA A 12 -3.75 -1.86 -11.26
CA ALA A 12 -3.41 -2.20 -12.64
C ALA A 12 -1.94 -1.90 -12.93
N LEU A 13 -1.44 -0.78 -12.44
CA LEU A 13 -0.05 -0.41 -12.65
C LEU A 13 0.90 -1.37 -11.94
N ILE A 14 0.53 -1.84 -10.75
CA ILE A 14 1.32 -2.85 -10.04
C ILE A 14 1.38 -4.13 -10.87
N GLN A 15 0.24 -4.56 -11.42
CA GLN A 15 0.21 -5.78 -12.22
C GLN A 15 1.03 -5.66 -13.50
N GLN A 16 1.17 -4.45 -14.01
CA GLN A 16 2.02 -4.18 -15.17
C GLN A 16 3.47 -3.94 -14.81
N ALA A 17 3.79 -4.05 -13.53
CA ALA A 17 5.13 -3.75 -13.00
C ALA A 17 5.55 -2.29 -13.24
N SER A 18 4.58 -1.38 -13.41
CA SER A 18 4.84 0.04 -13.51
C SER A 18 4.83 0.64 -12.10
N TYR A 19 5.80 0.21 -11.29
CA TYR A 19 5.78 0.44 -9.86
C TYR A 19 5.92 1.90 -9.47
N ASP A 20 6.77 2.66 -10.16
CA ASP A 20 6.95 4.08 -9.84
C ASP A 20 5.66 4.85 -10.08
N GLN A 21 4.99 4.59 -11.19
CA GLN A 21 3.73 5.23 -11.49
C GLN A 21 2.65 4.83 -10.50
N ALA A 22 2.63 3.55 -10.13
CA ALA A 22 1.67 3.05 -9.15
C ALA A 22 1.85 3.78 -7.82
N ALA A 23 3.10 3.92 -7.38
CA ALA A 23 3.38 4.59 -6.12
C ALA A 23 2.92 6.05 -6.15
N GLU A 24 3.14 6.74 -7.27
CA GLU A 24 2.70 8.13 -7.41
C GLU A 24 1.18 8.27 -7.31
N VAL A 25 0.46 7.42 -8.03
CA VAL A 25 -0.99 7.47 -8.04
C VAL A 25 -1.56 7.16 -6.67
N LEU A 26 -1.01 6.12 -6.02
CA LEU A 26 -1.52 5.68 -4.72
C LEU A 26 -1.18 6.68 -3.61
N LEU A 27 0.02 7.25 -3.65
CA LEU A 27 0.42 8.25 -2.66
C LEU A 27 -0.47 9.49 -2.77
N ASP A 28 -0.70 9.96 -4.00
CA ASP A 28 -1.55 11.12 -4.22
C ASP A 28 -2.96 10.88 -3.68
N ALA A 29 -3.52 9.71 -3.97
CA ALA A 29 -4.86 9.38 -3.52
C ALA A 29 -4.92 9.33 -1.99
N PHE A 30 -3.92 8.74 -1.35
CA PHE A 30 -3.89 8.65 0.11
C PHE A 30 -3.77 10.03 0.74
N GLN A 31 -2.91 10.88 0.19
CA GLN A 31 -2.70 12.21 0.75
C GLN A 31 -3.94 13.10 0.62
N LYS A 32 -4.68 12.94 -0.47
CA LYS A 32 -5.87 13.76 -0.69
C LYS A 32 -7.07 13.29 0.12
N HIS A 33 -7.18 11.98 0.35
CA HIS A 33 -8.35 11.41 1.00
C HIS A 33 -7.95 10.35 2.03
N PRO A 34 -7.20 10.74 3.07
CA PRO A 34 -6.74 9.75 4.05
C PRO A 34 -7.88 9.17 4.90
N GLU A 35 -9.02 9.85 4.93
CA GLU A 35 -10.17 9.39 5.72
C GLU A 35 -11.09 8.46 4.93
N ASN A 36 -10.81 8.24 3.64
CA ASN A 36 -11.66 7.41 2.80
C ASN A 36 -11.60 5.95 3.27
N PRO A 37 -12.74 5.21 3.24
CA PRO A 37 -12.72 3.80 3.65
C PRO A 37 -11.73 2.94 2.86
N ARG A 38 -11.36 3.34 1.64
CA ARG A 38 -10.37 2.62 0.85
C ARG A 38 -8.94 2.99 1.18
N ALA A 39 -8.73 3.98 2.06
CA ALA A 39 -7.39 4.49 2.31
C ALA A 39 -6.44 3.42 2.85
N ARG A 40 -6.95 2.49 3.70
CA ARG A 40 -6.08 1.43 4.22
C ARG A 40 -5.58 0.51 3.11
N ASP A 41 -6.45 0.19 2.16
CA ASP A 41 -6.08 -0.63 1.02
C ASP A 41 -5.09 0.10 0.12
N ILE A 42 -5.33 1.39 -0.10
CA ILE A 42 -4.44 2.23 -0.90
C ILE A 42 -3.06 2.31 -0.26
N LEU A 43 -3.01 2.46 1.05
CA LEU A 43 -1.73 2.53 1.76
C LEU A 43 -0.97 1.21 1.67
N LEU A 44 -1.68 0.08 1.79
CA LEU A 44 -1.06 -1.23 1.62
C LEU A 44 -0.49 -1.38 0.22
N LYS A 45 -1.27 -1.00 -0.80
CA LYS A 45 -0.82 -1.10 -2.19
C LYS A 45 0.36 -0.18 -2.47
N LEU A 46 0.39 0.99 -1.82
CA LEU A 46 1.53 1.90 -1.94
C LEU A 46 2.80 1.20 -1.46
N GLY A 47 2.73 0.51 -0.33
CA GLY A 47 3.87 -0.26 0.16
C GLY A 47 4.30 -1.32 -0.84
N THR A 48 3.33 -2.04 -1.43
CA THR A 48 3.62 -3.06 -2.43
C THR A 48 4.32 -2.46 -3.65
N ALA A 49 3.84 -1.30 -4.12
CA ALA A 49 4.45 -0.63 -5.27
C ALA A 49 5.88 -0.18 -4.96
N LEU A 50 6.09 0.36 -3.77
CA LEU A 50 7.43 0.79 -3.36
C LEU A 50 8.39 -0.39 -3.29
N ALA A 51 7.92 -1.52 -2.77
CA ALA A 51 8.75 -2.73 -2.71
C ALA A 51 9.11 -3.20 -4.12
N GLY A 52 8.13 -3.18 -5.05
CA GLY A 52 8.38 -3.55 -6.43
C GLY A 52 9.36 -2.62 -7.12
N ALA A 53 9.37 -1.35 -6.74
CA ALA A 53 10.30 -0.37 -7.28
C ALA A 53 11.71 -0.47 -6.68
N GLY A 54 11.90 -1.40 -5.75
CA GLY A 54 13.21 -1.56 -5.11
C GLY A 54 13.40 -0.68 -3.89
N GLU A 55 12.37 0.05 -3.47
CA GLU A 55 12.43 0.95 -2.32
C GLU A 55 11.98 0.21 -1.08
N ARG A 56 12.75 -0.78 -0.70
CA ARG A 56 12.35 -1.73 0.33
C ARG A 56 12.17 -1.08 1.70
N GLU A 57 13.09 -0.22 2.07
CA GLU A 57 13.03 0.45 3.37
C GLU A 57 11.78 1.32 3.50
N THR A 58 11.50 2.11 2.46
CA THR A 58 10.31 2.95 2.45
C THR A 58 9.04 2.11 2.44
N ALA A 59 9.07 0.99 1.70
CA ALA A 59 7.94 0.06 1.68
C ALA A 59 7.65 -0.48 3.08
N CYS A 60 8.68 -0.89 3.80
CA CYS A 60 8.51 -1.44 5.14
C CYS A 60 7.98 -0.39 6.11
N ARG A 61 8.42 0.85 5.97
CA ARG A 61 7.87 1.94 6.78
C ARG A 61 6.40 2.19 6.46
N THR A 62 6.04 2.07 5.18
CA THR A 62 4.65 2.23 4.76
C THR A 62 3.77 1.14 5.37
N PHE A 63 4.25 -0.11 5.36
CA PHE A 63 3.50 -1.20 5.98
C PHE A 63 3.35 -1.00 7.49
N SER A 64 4.39 -0.48 8.16
CA SER A 64 4.30 -0.16 9.58
C SER A 64 3.27 0.93 9.84
N GLU A 65 3.16 1.88 8.92
CA GLU A 65 2.17 2.94 9.03
C GLU A 65 0.75 2.40 8.96
N VAL A 66 0.52 1.34 8.18
CA VAL A 66 -0.79 0.68 8.13
C VAL A 66 -1.16 0.19 9.54
N ASP A 67 -0.23 -0.48 10.22
CA ASP A 67 -0.49 -0.96 11.58
C ASP A 67 -0.81 0.18 12.54
N LYS A 68 -0.08 1.29 12.42
CA LYS A 68 -0.27 2.40 13.34
C LYS A 68 -1.57 3.13 13.13
N ARG A 69 -1.96 3.34 11.87
CA ARG A 69 -3.16 4.10 11.55
C ARG A 69 -4.44 3.29 11.70
N TYR A 70 -4.35 1.99 11.52
CA TYR A 70 -5.52 1.11 11.47
C TYR A 70 -5.36 -0.03 12.46
N PRO A 71 -5.58 0.26 13.77
CA PRO A 71 -5.37 -0.77 14.79
C PRO A 71 -6.36 -1.91 14.75
N THR A 72 -7.49 -1.71 14.06
CA THR A 72 -8.53 -2.75 13.97
C THR A 72 -8.72 -3.14 12.52
N LEU A 73 -8.00 -4.19 12.09
CA LEU A 73 -8.07 -4.70 10.73
C LEU A 73 -8.68 -6.08 10.73
N THR A 74 -9.31 -6.44 9.60
CA THR A 74 -9.87 -7.80 9.47
C THR A 74 -8.74 -8.82 9.40
N PRO A 75 -9.01 -10.08 9.80
CA PRO A 75 -7.99 -11.13 9.68
C PRO A 75 -7.47 -11.29 8.26
N ALA A 76 -8.35 -11.18 7.26
CA ALA A 76 -7.94 -11.29 5.86
C ALA A 76 -6.95 -10.18 5.49
N PHE A 77 -7.20 -8.95 5.95
CA PHE A 77 -6.31 -7.83 5.67
C PHE A 77 -4.96 -8.04 6.37
N LEU A 78 -4.99 -8.50 7.61
CA LEU A 78 -3.76 -8.75 8.37
C LEU A 78 -2.91 -9.82 7.71
N THR A 79 -3.55 -10.87 7.18
CA THR A 79 -2.82 -11.92 6.45
C THR A 79 -2.14 -11.33 5.21
N ARG A 80 -2.88 -10.53 4.46
CA ARG A 80 -2.35 -9.90 3.27
C ARG A 80 -1.20 -8.95 3.60
N LEU A 81 -1.36 -8.15 4.64
CA LEU A 81 -0.30 -7.25 5.09
C LEU A 81 0.96 -8.03 5.47
N GLY A 82 0.81 -9.14 6.19
CA GLY A 82 1.93 -9.98 6.56
C GLY A 82 2.63 -10.56 5.33
N GLU A 83 1.86 -10.99 4.34
CA GLU A 83 2.44 -11.51 3.11
C GLU A 83 3.25 -10.45 2.36
N GLU A 84 2.72 -9.22 2.31
CA GLU A 84 3.44 -8.15 1.63
C GLU A 84 4.71 -7.76 2.38
N LYS A 85 4.66 -7.75 3.70
CA LYS A 85 5.86 -7.51 4.52
C LYS A 85 6.92 -8.57 4.24
N ALA A 86 6.51 -9.82 4.13
CA ALA A 86 7.44 -10.91 3.87
C ALA A 86 8.07 -10.79 2.48
N LYS A 87 7.28 -10.45 1.47
CA LYS A 87 7.78 -10.25 0.12
C LYS A 87 8.80 -9.11 0.05
N ALA A 88 8.57 -8.07 0.82
CA ALA A 88 9.48 -6.93 0.88
C ALA A 88 10.67 -7.18 1.81
N GLU A 89 10.70 -8.35 2.45
CA GLU A 89 11.75 -8.73 3.39
C GLU A 89 11.88 -7.73 4.53
N CYS A 90 10.74 -7.28 5.06
CA CYS A 90 10.75 -6.37 6.18
C CYS A 90 11.19 -7.10 7.45
N PRO A 91 12.02 -6.46 8.27
CA PRO A 91 12.43 -7.09 9.53
C PRO A 91 11.22 -7.24 10.46
N PRO A 92 11.21 -8.24 11.32
CA PRO A 92 10.16 -8.36 12.32
C PRO A 92 10.20 -7.17 13.28
N ALA A 93 9.02 -6.77 13.75
CA ALA A 93 8.88 -5.60 14.62
C ALA A 93 9.60 -5.78 15.96
#